data_ff9e6ed77d99a14c11310ded1ff7ae2a
#
_entry.id   ff9e6ed77d99a14c11310ded1ff7ae2a
#
_cell.length_a   1.000
_cell.length_b   1.000
_cell.length_c   1.000
_cell.angle_alpha   90.00
_cell.angle_beta   90.00
_cell.angle_gamma   90.00
#
_symmetry.space_group_name_H-M   'P 1'
#
loop_
_entity.id
_entity.type
_entity.pdbx_description
1 polymer ?
#
loop_
_entity_poly.entity_id
_entity_poly.type
_entity_poly.pdbx_seq_one_letter_code
_entity_poly.pdbx_strand_id
1 'polypeptide(L)'
;MYNIGIYMDPISQVDFSKDSTVAIIKNLQRMAKIKLIIPDSIDYDSNNIFASSCDLEIVSLRQKKYVQKNNKRINLNKLDCIFFRKDP
;
A
#
# COMPACT_ATOMS: atom_id res chain seq x y z
N MET A 1 -15.24 1.59 -6.66
CA MET A 1 -14.26 1.78 -5.57
C MET A 1 -12.90 2.04 -6.17
N TYR A 2 -12.19 3.01 -5.66
CA TYR A 2 -10.85 3.35 -6.15
C TYR A 2 -9.84 2.30 -5.76
N ASN A 3 -8.77 2.18 -6.57
CA ASN A 3 -7.61 1.36 -6.24
C ASN A 3 -6.44 2.31 -5.98
N ILE A 4 -5.95 2.31 -4.76
CA ILE A 4 -4.88 3.23 -4.35
C ILE A 4 -3.68 2.42 -3.93
N GLY A 5 -2.52 2.73 -4.55
CA GLY A 5 -1.25 2.12 -4.20
C GLY A 5 -0.53 2.94 -3.15
N ILE A 6 0.08 2.29 -2.20
CA ILE A 6 0.93 2.93 -1.18
C ILE A 6 2.32 2.34 -1.30
N TYR A 7 3.31 3.17 -1.61
CA TYR A 7 4.72 2.78 -1.65
C TYR A 7 5.35 3.22 -0.34
N MET A 8 5.64 2.25 0.52
CA MET A 8 6.17 2.53 1.86
C MET A 8 6.97 1.33 2.36
N ASP A 9 7.63 1.50 3.50
CA ASP A 9 8.32 0.39 4.15
C ASP A 9 7.32 -0.70 4.55
N PRO A 10 7.80 -1.96 4.73
CA PRO A 10 6.92 -3.03 5.15
C PRO A 10 6.11 -2.63 6.38
N ILE A 11 4.81 -2.94 6.35
CA ILE A 11 3.87 -2.53 7.40
C ILE A 11 4.30 -3.04 8.79
N SER A 12 4.98 -4.19 8.83
CA SER A 12 5.47 -4.76 10.08
C SER A 12 6.53 -3.90 10.76
N GLN A 13 7.21 -3.03 9.99
CA GLN A 13 8.29 -2.16 10.50
C GLN A 13 7.79 -0.77 10.85
N VAL A 14 6.52 -0.47 10.64
CA VAL A 14 5.97 0.85 10.85
C VAL A 14 5.55 1.04 12.30
N ASP A 15 5.88 2.19 12.88
CA ASP A 15 5.42 2.57 14.21
C ASP A 15 4.05 3.23 14.08
N PHE A 16 2.99 2.49 14.38
CA PHE A 16 1.61 2.95 14.21
C PHE A 16 1.27 4.16 15.08
N SER A 17 2.00 4.38 16.14
CA SER A 17 1.74 5.52 17.04
C SER A 17 2.32 6.82 16.52
N LYS A 18 3.31 6.75 15.61
CA LYS A 18 4.03 7.92 15.11
C LYS A 18 3.86 8.17 13.63
N ASP A 19 3.58 7.13 12.85
CA ASP A 19 3.53 7.25 11.40
C ASP A 19 2.15 7.69 10.95
N SER A 20 2.08 8.87 10.33
CA SER A 20 0.82 9.41 9.82
C SER A 20 0.26 8.61 8.64
N THR A 21 1.11 7.84 7.94
CA THR A 21 0.68 7.07 6.77
C THR A 21 -0.37 6.04 7.13
N VAL A 22 -0.21 5.33 8.25
CA VAL A 22 -1.19 4.32 8.65
C VAL A 22 -2.54 4.94 9.00
N ALA A 23 -2.54 6.15 9.57
CA ALA A 23 -3.78 6.87 9.84
C ALA A 23 -4.47 7.27 8.54
N ILE A 24 -3.69 7.73 7.55
CA ILE A 24 -4.22 8.06 6.22
C ILE A 24 -4.84 6.82 5.58
N ILE A 25 -4.16 5.69 5.61
CA ILE A 25 -4.66 4.43 5.07
C ILE A 25 -5.98 4.03 5.74
N LYS A 26 -6.03 4.14 7.06
CA LYS A 26 -7.23 3.79 7.83
C LYS A 26 -8.45 4.57 7.34
N ASN A 27 -8.25 5.84 7.00
CA ASN A 27 -9.34 6.67 6.48
C ASN A 27 -9.65 6.37 5.02
N LEU A 28 -8.63 6.20 4.18
CA LEU A 28 -8.81 5.97 2.75
C LEU A 28 -9.50 4.64 2.45
N GLN A 29 -9.30 3.63 3.28
CA GLN A 29 -9.84 2.30 3.01
C GLN A 29 -11.37 2.27 3.03
N ARG A 30 -12.01 3.33 3.51
CA ARG A 30 -13.47 3.46 3.46
C ARG A 30 -13.99 3.63 2.03
N MET A 31 -13.17 4.23 1.15
CA MET A 31 -13.56 4.53 -0.22
C MET A 31 -12.68 3.86 -1.27
N ALA A 32 -11.66 3.15 -0.86
CA ALA A 32 -10.67 2.61 -1.78
C ALA A 32 -10.17 1.25 -1.32
N LYS A 33 -9.75 0.45 -2.30
CA LYS A 33 -8.92 -0.72 -2.02
C LYS A 33 -7.49 -0.26 -1.92
N ILE A 34 -6.82 -0.64 -0.84
CA ILE A 34 -5.44 -0.23 -0.60
C ILE A 34 -4.52 -1.36 -1.04
N LYS A 35 -3.62 -1.03 -1.98
CA LYS A 35 -2.60 -1.93 -2.49
C LYS A 35 -1.26 -1.49 -1.91
N LEU A 36 -0.71 -2.29 -1.02
CA LEU A 36 0.62 -2.02 -0.49
C LEU A 36 1.65 -2.50 -1.50
N ILE A 37 2.42 -1.56 -2.05
CA ILE A 37 3.44 -1.85 -3.07
C ILE A 37 4.70 -2.28 -2.34
N ILE A 38 5.24 -3.42 -2.75
CA ILE A 38 6.47 -3.94 -2.14
C ILE A 38 7.67 -3.20 -2.74
N PRO A 39 8.47 -2.52 -1.91
CA PRO A 39 9.67 -1.84 -2.40
C PRO A 39 10.61 -2.83 -3.10
N ASP A 40 11.34 -2.31 -4.08
CA ASP A 40 12.32 -3.07 -4.87
C ASP A 40 11.73 -4.14 -5.77
N SER A 41 10.40 -4.16 -5.92
CA SER A 41 9.73 -5.10 -6.83
C SER A 41 9.28 -4.45 -8.14
N ILE A 42 9.54 -3.17 -8.32
CA ILE A 42 9.07 -2.42 -9.49
C ILE A 42 9.91 -2.78 -10.70
N ASP A 43 9.24 -3.12 -11.81
CA ASP A 43 9.91 -3.39 -13.07
C ASP A 43 9.10 -2.87 -14.25
N TYR A 44 9.69 -2.93 -15.43
CA TYR A 44 9.08 -2.45 -16.67
C TYR A 44 8.86 -3.61 -17.63
N ASP A 45 7.75 -3.54 -18.35
CA ASP A 45 7.45 -4.50 -19.40
C ASP A 45 6.54 -3.82 -20.44
N SER A 46 7.03 -3.66 -21.67
CA SER A 46 6.24 -3.14 -22.80
C SER A 46 5.50 -1.84 -22.49
N ASN A 47 6.20 -0.86 -21.94
CA ASN A 47 5.65 0.45 -21.58
C ASN A 47 4.74 0.46 -20.35
N ASN A 48 4.64 -0.65 -19.64
CA ASN A 48 3.90 -0.72 -18.40
C ASN A 48 4.86 -0.86 -17.22
N ILE A 49 4.40 -0.40 -16.07
CA ILE A 49 5.15 -0.50 -14.83
C ILE A 49 4.43 -1.49 -13.93
N PHE A 50 5.15 -2.51 -13.49
CA PHE A 50 4.59 -3.56 -12.63
C PHE A 50 5.29 -3.56 -11.27
N ALA A 51 4.59 -4.07 -10.28
CA ALA A 51 5.16 -4.29 -8.95
C ALA A 51 4.42 -5.40 -8.25
N SER A 52 5.09 -6.04 -7.30
CA SER A 52 4.43 -6.96 -6.38
C SER A 52 3.67 -6.14 -5.35
N SER A 53 2.48 -6.59 -5.00
CA SER A 53 1.64 -5.90 -4.03
C SER A 53 0.82 -6.88 -3.22
N CYS A 54 0.24 -6.37 -2.14
CA CYS A 54 -0.80 -7.10 -1.40
C CYS A 54 -1.92 -6.14 -1.04
N ASP A 55 -3.10 -6.69 -0.81
CA ASP A 55 -4.21 -5.91 -0.30
C ASP A 55 -3.98 -5.68 1.19
N LEU A 56 -4.17 -4.45 1.64
CA LEU A 56 -3.96 -4.07 3.03
C LEU A 56 -5.24 -3.51 3.63
N GLU A 57 -5.55 -3.96 4.83
CA GLU A 57 -6.62 -3.39 5.64
C GLU A 57 -6.08 -3.12 7.04
N ILE A 58 -6.22 -1.88 7.51
CA ILE A 58 -5.89 -1.53 8.89
C ILE A 58 -7.14 -1.78 9.74
N VAL A 59 -7.02 -2.66 10.70
CA VAL A 59 -8.13 -3.00 11.59
C VAL A 59 -8.15 -2.09 12.82
N SER A 60 -6.99 -1.89 13.44
CA SER A 60 -6.88 -1.05 14.63
C SER A 60 -5.50 -0.40 14.68
N LEU A 61 -5.49 0.94 14.70
CA LEU A 61 -4.24 1.70 14.86
C LEU A 61 -3.66 1.49 16.26
N ARG A 62 -4.53 1.49 17.26
CA ARG A 62 -4.13 1.39 18.67
C ARG A 62 -3.46 0.05 18.98
N GLN A 63 -4.02 -1.03 18.43
CA GLN A 63 -3.53 -2.39 18.69
C GLN A 63 -2.55 -2.88 17.64
N LYS A 64 -2.25 -2.04 16.65
CA LYS A 64 -1.38 -2.40 15.53
C LYS A 64 -1.88 -3.65 14.82
N LYS A 65 -3.20 -3.70 14.57
CA LYS A 65 -3.82 -4.82 13.87
C LYS A 65 -4.08 -4.47 12.42
N TYR A 66 -3.65 -5.36 11.53
CA TYR A 66 -3.85 -5.20 10.09
C TYR A 66 -3.93 -6.57 9.43
N VAL A 67 -4.48 -6.59 8.20
CA VAL A 67 -4.58 -7.79 7.39
C VAL A 67 -3.91 -7.53 6.05
N GLN A 68 -3.04 -8.44 5.63
CA GLN A 68 -2.43 -8.45 4.31
C GLN A 68 -2.84 -9.73 3.61
N LYS A 69 -3.30 -9.62 2.35
CA LYS A 69 -3.73 -10.79 1.58
C LYS A 69 -3.58 -10.52 0.09
N ASN A 70 -3.78 -11.57 -0.72
CA ASN A 70 -3.80 -11.45 -2.18
C ASN A 70 -2.50 -10.90 -2.75
N ASN A 71 -1.38 -11.51 -2.38
CA ASN A 71 -0.08 -11.15 -2.94
C ASN A 71 -0.09 -11.44 -4.43
N LYS A 72 0.22 -10.43 -5.26
CA LYS A 72 0.29 -10.60 -6.69
C LYS A 72 1.05 -9.46 -7.35
N ARG A 73 1.48 -9.69 -8.59
CA ARG A 73 2.06 -8.66 -9.44
C ARG A 73 0.94 -7.86 -10.08
N ILE A 74 1.00 -6.54 -9.98
CA ILE A 74 -0.02 -5.66 -10.54
C ILE A 74 0.61 -4.64 -11.49
N ASN A 75 -0.21 -4.16 -12.43
CA ASN A 75 0.17 -3.08 -13.32
C ASN A 75 -0.13 -1.75 -12.64
N LEU A 76 0.91 -1.00 -12.28
CA LEU A 76 0.74 0.27 -11.57
C LEU A 76 -0.03 1.30 -12.37
N ASN A 77 -0.01 1.21 -13.71
CA ASN A 77 -0.75 2.14 -14.56
C ASN A 77 -2.27 2.00 -14.39
N LYS A 78 -2.73 0.91 -13.81
CA LYS A 78 -4.16 0.66 -13.59
C LYS A 78 -4.65 1.15 -12.23
N LEU A 79 -3.76 1.66 -11.39
CA LEU A 79 -4.15 2.25 -10.12
C LEU A 79 -4.69 3.66 -10.35
N ASP A 80 -5.65 4.06 -9.54
CA ASP A 80 -6.19 5.41 -9.60
C ASP A 80 -5.22 6.44 -9.04
N CYS A 81 -4.40 6.02 -8.07
CA CYS A 81 -3.49 6.93 -7.37
C CYS A 81 -2.39 6.11 -6.70
N ILE A 82 -1.22 6.70 -6.55
CA ILE A 82 -0.11 6.11 -5.80
C ILE A 82 0.44 7.17 -4.85
N PHE A 83 0.51 6.82 -3.57
CA PHE A 83 1.19 7.64 -2.58
C PHE A 83 2.58 7.09 -2.30
N PHE A 84 3.59 7.93 -2.43
CA PHE A 84 4.96 7.58 -2.11
C PHE A 84 5.25 8.10 -0.70
N ARG A 85 5.34 7.18 0.25
CA ARG A 85 5.50 7.50 1.67
C ARG A 85 6.73 6.86 2.28
N LYS A 86 7.71 6.56 1.45
CA LYS A 86 8.96 5.98 1.92
C LYS A 86 10.01 7.07 2.00
N ASP A 87 10.66 7.20 3.13
CA ASP A 87 11.78 8.13 3.31
C ASP A 87 12.96 7.69 2.46
N PRO A 88 13.71 8.64 1.90
CA PRO A 88 14.88 8.33 1.07
C PRO A 88 16.02 7.71 1.88
#